data_f093dcdddeede4efb899f2d38a54b968
#
_entry.id   f093dcdddeede4efb899f2d38a54b968
#
_cell.length_a   1.000
_cell.length_b   1.000
_cell.length_c   1.000
_cell.angle_alpha   90.00
_cell.angle_beta   90.00
_cell.angle_gamma   90.00
#
_symmetry.space_group_name_H-M   'P 1'
#
loop_
_entity.id
_entity.type
_entity.pdbx_description
1 polymer ?
#
loop_
_entity_poly.entity_id
_entity_poly.type
_entity_poly.pdbx_seq_one_letter_code
_entity_poly.pdbx_strand_id
1 'polypeptide(L)'
;MSVVRTVLGDVPSDRLGTCWAHEHLVIDGGVAKLVNPEISLQRVEDAVAELAPCVAAGLRAVVDAMPVDAGRNVVKLAEISRRSGVHVVAATGLHHARYYGERHWGELLEPEELAALFLADVEDGIDAHDCNGPVVRRTPHRAGVVKVAGSTDGPSARDRRIFEAAALAMARTGTALLTHCEGGTGGLAQLELLEKLGVPLHRVILSHTDKVADRGYHRELLAAGAYLVYDQGLRSPETTARLVGQMVEDGHQDRLLLGTDGARRSLWSVLGGSPGLAALATRLGRRLAAELGPAVMDRIWVANPAAALELRP
;
A
#
# COMPACT_ATOMS: atom_id res chain seq x y z
N MET A 1 5.55 -1.74 23.60
CA MET A 1 4.93 -0.64 22.85
C MET A 1 4.77 -1.13 21.43
N SER A 2 3.62 -0.92 20.83
CA SER A 2 3.38 -1.26 19.43
C SER A 2 4.13 -0.30 18.51
N VAL A 3 4.64 -0.81 17.39
CA VAL A 3 5.45 -0.05 16.43
C VAL A 3 4.98 -0.27 15.01
N VAL A 4 5.18 0.73 14.18
CA VAL A 4 5.07 0.65 12.72
C VAL A 4 6.48 0.68 12.13
N ARG A 5 6.80 -0.28 11.27
CA ARG A 5 8.11 -0.37 10.63
C ARG A 5 8.18 0.55 9.44
N THR A 6 9.16 1.44 9.43
CA THR A 6 9.47 2.35 8.33
C THR A 6 10.86 2.08 7.76
N VAL A 7 11.14 2.63 6.59
CA VAL A 7 12.48 2.49 5.95
C VAL A 7 13.62 3.09 6.78
N LEU A 8 13.34 4.00 7.72
CA LEU A 8 14.33 4.60 8.60
C LEU A 8 14.36 4.00 10.02
N GLY A 9 13.55 2.98 10.28
CA GLY A 9 13.44 2.31 11.57
C GLY A 9 12.00 2.25 12.08
N ASP A 10 11.82 1.62 13.22
CA ASP A 10 10.50 1.42 13.82
C ASP A 10 10.07 2.70 14.56
N VAL A 11 8.82 3.11 14.35
CA VAL A 11 8.18 4.28 14.97
C VAL A 11 7.06 3.80 15.89
N PRO A 12 6.92 4.33 17.13
CA PRO A 12 5.75 4.05 17.95
C PRO A 12 4.46 4.30 17.16
N SER A 13 3.51 3.37 17.20
CA SER A 13 2.30 3.45 16.36
C SER A 13 1.48 4.71 16.62
N ASP A 14 1.46 5.19 17.87
CA ASP A 14 0.82 6.45 18.29
C ASP A 14 1.53 7.72 17.79
N ARG A 15 2.73 7.58 17.22
CA ARG A 15 3.53 8.67 16.62
C ARG A 15 3.59 8.63 15.10
N LEU A 16 2.89 7.70 14.45
CA LEU A 16 2.86 7.62 12.99
C LEU A 16 2.27 8.89 12.35
N GLY A 17 1.25 9.46 12.98
CA GLY A 17 0.54 10.64 12.50
C GLY A 17 -0.35 10.36 11.28
N THR A 18 -0.71 11.43 10.56
CA THR A 18 -1.54 11.33 9.34
C THR A 18 -0.85 10.47 8.30
N CYS A 19 -1.45 9.36 7.92
CA CYS A 19 -0.87 8.37 7.01
C CYS A 19 -1.77 8.14 5.79
N TRP A 20 -1.16 8.16 4.60
CA TRP A 20 -1.78 7.68 3.38
C TRP A 20 -1.36 6.23 3.14
N ALA A 21 -2.34 5.35 3.10
CA ALA A 21 -2.10 3.91 3.20
C ALA A 21 -1.83 3.22 1.86
N HIS A 22 -1.77 3.95 0.75
CA HIS A 22 -1.42 3.43 -0.57
C HIS A 22 -0.85 4.53 -1.46
N GLU A 23 0.48 4.51 -1.63
CA GLU A 23 1.23 5.45 -2.47
C GLU A 23 2.29 4.73 -3.30
N HIS A 24 2.83 5.47 -4.27
CA HIS A 24 3.99 5.10 -5.05
C HIS A 24 4.90 6.32 -5.17
N LEU A 25 5.96 6.38 -4.37
CA LEU A 25 6.94 7.48 -4.41
C LEU A 25 8.08 7.22 -5.37
N VAL A 26 8.40 5.94 -5.59
CA VAL A 26 9.45 5.50 -6.51
C VAL A 26 8.98 4.29 -7.30
N ILE A 27 9.07 4.39 -8.62
CA ILE A 27 8.96 3.26 -9.56
C ILE A 27 10.19 3.36 -10.47
N ASP A 28 11.28 2.68 -10.07
CA ASP A 28 12.60 2.81 -10.68
C ASP A 28 13.12 1.44 -11.12
N GLY A 29 12.87 1.10 -12.33
CA GLY A 29 13.19 -0.23 -12.86
C GLY A 29 11.95 -1.02 -13.21
N GLY A 30 12.11 -2.33 -13.30
CA GLY A 30 11.04 -3.26 -13.64
C GLY A 30 10.61 -3.22 -15.12
N VAL A 31 9.95 -4.30 -15.54
CA VAL A 31 9.41 -4.43 -16.90
C VAL A 31 8.24 -3.47 -17.12
N ALA A 32 7.46 -3.20 -16.08
CA ALA A 32 6.24 -2.41 -16.18
C ALA A 32 6.45 -1.01 -16.77
N LYS A 33 7.57 -0.33 -16.43
CA LYS A 33 7.90 1.00 -17.01
C LYS A 33 8.22 0.98 -18.50
N LEU A 34 8.68 -0.17 -19.03
CA LEU A 34 9.01 -0.31 -20.46
C LEU A 34 7.73 -0.35 -21.31
N VAL A 35 6.67 -0.94 -20.76
CA VAL A 35 5.37 -1.04 -21.43
C VAL A 35 4.44 0.13 -21.10
N ASN A 36 4.66 0.80 -19.97
CA ASN A 36 3.88 1.97 -19.56
C ASN A 36 4.78 3.06 -18.94
N PRO A 37 5.37 3.97 -19.75
CA PRO A 37 6.21 5.06 -19.24
C PRO A 37 5.52 6.00 -18.23
N GLU A 38 4.19 6.05 -18.22
CA GLU A 38 3.41 6.87 -17.28
C GLU A 38 3.64 6.48 -15.82
N ILE A 39 4.04 5.24 -15.54
CA ILE A 39 4.33 4.79 -14.17
C ILE A 39 5.79 5.00 -13.76
N SER A 40 6.62 5.65 -14.58
CA SER A 40 8.04 5.86 -14.28
C SER A 40 8.24 7.04 -13.32
N LEU A 41 8.53 6.77 -12.04
CA LEU A 41 8.78 7.73 -10.97
C LEU A 41 10.19 7.47 -10.40
N GLN A 42 11.23 8.11 -10.98
CA GLN A 42 12.60 7.68 -10.74
C GLN A 42 13.42 8.63 -9.87
N ARG A 43 13.02 9.90 -9.75
CA ARG A 43 13.84 10.94 -9.16
C ARG A 43 13.40 11.25 -7.73
N VAL A 44 14.35 11.20 -6.82
CA VAL A 44 14.14 11.59 -5.41
C VAL A 44 13.68 13.04 -5.30
N GLU A 45 14.25 13.94 -6.12
CA GLU A 45 13.91 15.35 -6.13
C GLU A 45 12.43 15.59 -6.44
N ASP A 46 11.90 14.88 -7.44
CA ASP A 46 10.50 15.00 -7.84
C ASP A 46 9.57 14.54 -6.72
N ALA A 47 9.89 13.40 -6.06
CA ALA A 47 9.10 12.89 -4.95
C ALA A 47 9.14 13.83 -3.73
N VAL A 48 10.31 14.36 -3.37
CA VAL A 48 10.45 15.33 -2.28
C VAL A 48 9.66 16.61 -2.57
N ALA A 49 9.74 17.11 -3.79
CA ALA A 49 9.01 18.31 -4.20
C ALA A 49 7.48 18.11 -4.23
N GLU A 50 7.01 16.91 -4.70
CA GLU A 50 5.58 16.58 -4.70
C GLU A 50 5.04 16.37 -3.28
N LEU A 51 5.85 15.83 -2.35
CA LEU A 51 5.47 15.66 -0.96
C LEU A 51 5.42 16.97 -0.16
N ALA A 52 6.14 18.01 -0.57
CA ALA A 52 6.21 19.26 0.21
C ALA A 52 4.82 19.89 0.47
N PRO A 53 3.93 20.07 -0.51
CA PRO A 53 2.58 20.56 -0.26
C PRO A 53 1.72 19.56 0.54
N CYS A 54 1.99 18.24 0.44
CA CYS A 54 1.30 17.22 1.23
C CYS A 54 1.67 17.35 2.72
N VAL A 55 2.96 17.53 3.01
CA VAL A 55 3.46 17.76 4.38
C VAL A 55 2.89 19.06 4.97
N ALA A 56 2.82 20.11 4.18
CA ALA A 56 2.17 21.37 4.57
C ALA A 56 0.67 21.19 4.87
N ALA A 57 0.02 20.23 4.21
CA ALA A 57 -1.37 19.85 4.46
C ALA A 57 -1.55 18.83 5.61
N GLY A 58 -0.47 18.46 6.30
CA GLY A 58 -0.52 17.61 7.50
C GLY A 58 -0.04 16.18 7.34
N LEU A 59 0.37 15.73 6.15
CA LEU A 59 0.91 14.39 5.92
C LEU A 59 2.14 14.11 6.80
N ARG A 60 2.19 12.91 7.40
CA ARG A 60 3.33 12.45 8.23
C ARG A 60 3.87 11.09 7.81
N ALA A 61 3.03 10.24 7.22
CA ALA A 61 3.43 8.89 6.83
C ALA A 61 2.77 8.48 5.51
N VAL A 62 3.42 7.57 4.80
CA VAL A 62 2.88 6.91 3.60
C VAL A 62 3.26 5.44 3.57
N VAL A 63 2.42 4.62 2.95
CA VAL A 63 2.77 3.26 2.55
C VAL A 63 3.16 3.29 1.06
N ASP A 64 4.44 3.08 0.75
CA ASP A 64 4.87 2.85 -0.64
C ASP A 64 4.61 1.39 -1.00
N ALA A 65 3.64 1.17 -1.86
CA ALA A 65 3.09 -0.15 -2.17
C ALA A 65 3.84 -0.91 -3.27
N MET A 66 5.04 -0.45 -3.67
CA MET A 66 5.85 -1.16 -4.67
C MET A 66 6.45 -2.43 -4.09
N PRO A 67 6.06 -3.62 -4.62
CA PRO A 67 6.63 -4.89 -4.17
C PRO A 67 7.97 -5.20 -4.82
N VAL A 68 8.55 -6.32 -4.46
CA VAL A 68 9.87 -6.78 -4.95
C VAL A 68 9.93 -6.80 -6.47
N ASP A 69 11.00 -6.32 -7.03
CA ASP A 69 11.38 -6.33 -8.48
C ASP A 69 10.33 -5.71 -9.43
N ALA A 70 9.34 -4.99 -8.90
CA ALA A 70 8.36 -4.27 -9.71
C ALA A 70 8.75 -2.80 -9.95
N GLY A 71 9.92 -2.39 -9.50
CA GLY A 71 10.44 -1.02 -9.58
C GLY A 71 10.61 -0.36 -8.21
N ARG A 72 10.52 -1.12 -7.13
CA ARG A 72 10.85 -0.66 -5.78
C ARG A 72 12.32 -0.26 -5.70
N ASN A 73 12.62 0.85 -5.02
CA ASN A 73 13.99 1.25 -4.72
C ASN A 73 14.07 1.79 -3.29
N VAL A 74 14.42 0.92 -2.35
CA VAL A 74 14.41 1.25 -0.93
C VAL A 74 15.46 2.31 -0.55
N VAL A 75 16.58 2.38 -1.26
CA VAL A 75 17.63 3.40 -1.03
C VAL A 75 17.06 4.79 -1.34
N LYS A 76 16.33 4.94 -2.46
CA LYS A 76 15.64 6.19 -2.81
C LYS A 76 14.50 6.50 -1.85
N LEU A 77 13.70 5.49 -1.43
CA LEU A 77 12.65 5.69 -0.44
C LEU A 77 13.20 6.21 0.89
N ALA A 78 14.33 5.66 1.36
CA ALA A 78 15.00 6.13 2.57
C ALA A 78 15.51 7.58 2.43
N GLU A 79 16.02 7.95 1.27
CA GLU A 79 16.46 9.32 0.98
C GLU A 79 15.27 10.29 0.92
N ILE A 80 14.17 9.91 0.28
CA ILE A 80 12.92 10.69 0.26
C ILE A 80 12.41 10.89 1.68
N SER A 81 12.38 9.82 2.49
CA SER A 81 11.94 9.90 3.89
C SER A 81 12.76 10.89 4.71
N ARG A 82 14.12 10.84 4.60
CA ARG A 82 15.01 11.77 5.30
C ARG A 82 14.78 13.22 4.88
N ARG A 83 14.64 13.46 3.57
CA ARG A 83 14.54 14.82 3.02
C ARG A 83 13.17 15.46 3.19
N SER A 84 12.11 14.67 3.10
CA SER A 84 10.73 15.16 3.26
C SER A 84 10.25 15.21 4.71
N GLY A 85 10.90 14.44 5.61
CA GLY A 85 10.44 14.21 6.99
C GLY A 85 9.22 13.29 7.08
N VAL A 86 8.80 12.65 5.97
CA VAL A 86 7.66 11.72 5.93
C VAL A 86 8.14 10.32 6.28
N HIS A 87 7.46 9.64 7.20
CA HIS A 87 7.68 8.22 7.47
C HIS A 87 7.22 7.39 6.25
N VAL A 88 8.10 6.56 5.70
CA VAL A 88 7.77 5.69 4.57
C VAL A 88 7.77 4.25 5.03
N VAL A 89 6.64 3.58 4.92
CA VAL A 89 6.48 2.13 5.08
C VAL A 89 6.67 1.50 3.71
N ALA A 90 7.74 0.71 3.54
CA ALA A 90 7.98 0.00 2.28
C ALA A 90 7.31 -1.38 2.27
N ALA A 91 6.92 -1.84 1.09
CA ALA A 91 6.36 -3.16 0.89
C ALA A 91 7.42 -4.19 0.49
N THR A 92 7.18 -5.46 0.85
CA THR A 92 7.72 -6.67 0.21
C THR A 92 6.58 -7.41 -0.50
N GLY A 93 6.82 -8.62 -1.01
CA GLY A 93 5.78 -9.38 -1.73
C GLY A 93 5.90 -9.27 -3.25
N LEU A 94 4.92 -9.80 -3.98
CA LEU A 94 4.89 -9.79 -5.45
C LEU A 94 3.53 -9.33 -5.99
N HIS A 95 3.55 -8.66 -7.15
CA HIS A 95 2.38 -8.19 -7.88
C HIS A 95 1.95 -9.19 -8.98
N HIS A 96 1.03 -8.80 -9.85
CA HIS A 96 0.63 -9.56 -11.04
C HIS A 96 1.79 -9.85 -11.97
N ALA A 97 1.77 -11.02 -12.63
CA ALA A 97 2.80 -11.48 -13.59
C ALA A 97 3.14 -10.45 -14.68
N ARG A 98 2.15 -9.65 -15.12
CA ARG A 98 2.34 -8.62 -16.16
C ARG A 98 3.38 -7.54 -15.81
N TYR A 99 3.73 -7.39 -14.54
CA TYR A 99 4.76 -6.43 -14.09
C TYR A 99 6.17 -6.99 -14.08
N TYR A 100 6.35 -8.31 -14.35
CA TYR A 100 7.63 -9.01 -14.21
C TYR A 100 8.15 -9.62 -15.51
N GLY A 101 7.28 -9.84 -16.52
CA GLY A 101 7.63 -10.55 -17.75
C GLY A 101 7.55 -12.08 -17.62
N GLU A 102 7.76 -12.79 -18.73
CA GLU A 102 7.42 -14.22 -18.89
C GLU A 102 8.31 -15.20 -18.11
N ARG A 103 9.51 -14.80 -17.69
CA ARG A 103 10.50 -15.67 -17.03
C ARG A 103 11.03 -15.07 -15.75
N HIS A 104 10.12 -14.53 -14.96
CA HIS A 104 10.50 -13.98 -13.67
C HIS A 104 10.85 -15.12 -12.70
N TRP A 105 11.92 -14.92 -11.90
CA TRP A 105 12.37 -15.92 -10.91
C TRP A 105 11.28 -16.29 -9.89
N GLY A 106 10.36 -15.39 -9.58
CA GLY A 106 9.22 -15.65 -8.71
C GLY A 106 8.26 -16.73 -9.21
N GLU A 107 8.32 -17.10 -10.49
CA GLU A 107 7.57 -18.24 -11.04
C GLU A 107 8.25 -19.59 -10.76
N LEU A 108 9.51 -19.57 -10.38
CA LEU A 108 10.36 -20.76 -10.18
C LEU A 108 10.43 -21.17 -8.70
N LEU A 109 10.06 -20.28 -7.77
CA LEU A 109 10.18 -20.50 -6.35
C LEU A 109 8.87 -21.07 -5.76
N GLU A 110 9.01 -21.96 -4.80
CA GLU A 110 7.89 -22.47 -4.01
C GLU A 110 7.43 -21.45 -2.95
N PRO A 111 6.22 -21.57 -2.38
CA PRO A 111 5.71 -20.61 -1.38
C PRO A 111 6.65 -20.38 -0.21
N GLU A 112 7.33 -21.41 0.28
CA GLU A 112 8.27 -21.31 1.41
C GLU A 112 9.52 -20.52 1.04
N GLU A 113 10.02 -20.65 -0.18
CA GLU A 113 11.18 -19.90 -0.68
C GLU A 113 10.81 -18.42 -0.89
N LEU A 114 9.62 -18.14 -1.43
CA LEU A 114 9.09 -16.77 -1.52
C LEU A 114 8.88 -16.18 -0.13
N ALA A 115 8.34 -16.96 0.82
CA ALA A 115 8.16 -16.52 2.20
C ALA A 115 9.50 -16.18 2.86
N ALA A 116 10.56 -16.97 2.62
CA ALA A 116 11.89 -16.68 3.13
C ALA A 116 12.44 -15.34 2.61
N LEU A 117 12.17 -15.01 1.34
CA LEU A 117 12.53 -13.71 0.77
C LEU A 117 11.74 -12.57 1.45
N PHE A 118 10.42 -12.71 1.61
CA PHE A 118 9.58 -11.70 2.25
C PHE A 118 9.98 -11.50 3.72
N LEU A 119 10.27 -12.57 4.44
CA LEU A 119 10.80 -12.56 5.80
C LEU A 119 12.12 -11.77 5.88
N ALA A 120 13.08 -12.08 5.00
CA ALA A 120 14.37 -11.40 5.00
C ALA A 120 14.23 -9.89 4.72
N ASP A 121 13.29 -9.48 3.86
CA ASP A 121 13.00 -8.06 3.62
C ASP A 121 12.45 -7.36 4.88
N VAL A 122 11.67 -8.08 5.69
CA VAL A 122 11.09 -7.54 6.95
C VAL A 122 12.10 -7.57 8.09
N GLU A 123 12.92 -8.61 8.23
CA GLU A 123 13.78 -8.84 9.39
C GLU A 123 15.21 -8.35 9.18
N ASP A 124 15.82 -8.67 8.02
CA ASP A 124 17.24 -8.41 7.74
C ASP A 124 17.46 -7.12 6.95
N GLY A 125 16.47 -6.73 6.14
CA GLY A 125 16.50 -5.55 5.28
C GLY A 125 16.32 -5.86 3.81
N ILE A 126 15.80 -4.90 3.08
CA ILE A 126 15.53 -4.99 1.64
C ILE A 126 16.84 -4.96 0.86
N ASP A 127 16.94 -5.78 -0.19
CA ASP A 127 18.10 -5.76 -1.07
C ASP A 127 18.24 -4.41 -1.81
N ALA A 128 19.46 -3.87 -1.85
CA ALA A 128 19.78 -2.60 -2.51
C ALA A 128 19.48 -2.60 -4.02
N HIS A 129 19.47 -3.78 -4.64
CA HIS A 129 19.21 -4.00 -6.06
C HIS A 129 17.83 -4.62 -6.33
N ASP A 130 16.99 -4.69 -5.30
CA ASP A 130 15.61 -5.18 -5.38
C ASP A 130 15.48 -6.60 -5.95
N CYS A 131 16.44 -7.47 -5.61
CA CYS A 131 16.56 -8.85 -6.11
C CYS A 131 16.75 -8.94 -7.64
N ASN A 132 17.15 -7.87 -8.27
CA ASN A 132 17.39 -7.78 -9.72
C ASN A 132 18.86 -8.08 -10.08
N GLY A 133 19.45 -9.11 -9.46
CA GLY A 133 20.83 -9.49 -9.70
C GLY A 133 21.25 -10.73 -8.92
N PRO A 134 22.38 -11.36 -9.30
CA PRO A 134 22.83 -12.62 -8.69
C PRO A 134 23.40 -12.45 -7.27
N VAL A 135 23.64 -11.22 -6.83
CA VAL A 135 24.23 -10.92 -5.51
C VAL A 135 23.25 -10.09 -4.71
N VAL A 136 22.77 -10.64 -3.61
CA VAL A 136 21.91 -9.93 -2.65
C VAL A 136 22.79 -9.05 -1.75
N ARG A 137 22.45 -7.76 -1.68
CA ARG A 137 23.10 -6.79 -0.80
C ARG A 137 22.06 -6.13 0.11
N ARG A 138 21.84 -6.72 1.29
CA ARG A 138 20.88 -6.21 2.26
C ARG A 138 21.25 -4.80 2.74
N THR A 139 20.26 -3.90 2.72
CA THR A 139 20.34 -2.57 3.32
C THR A 139 19.82 -2.61 4.77
N PRO A 140 20.05 -1.57 5.57
CA PRO A 140 19.41 -1.47 6.89
C PRO A 140 17.92 -1.11 6.82
N HIS A 141 17.38 -0.89 5.62
CA HIS A 141 15.98 -0.47 5.39
C HIS A 141 15.09 -1.69 5.22
N ARG A 142 14.05 -1.78 6.05
CA ARG A 142 13.19 -2.97 6.16
C ARG A 142 11.79 -2.69 5.64
N ALA A 143 11.11 -3.76 5.18
CA ALA A 143 9.71 -3.70 4.80
C ALA A 143 8.80 -3.71 6.04
N GLY A 144 7.71 -2.95 6.00
CA GLY A 144 6.70 -2.88 7.07
C GLY A 144 5.34 -3.49 6.68
N VAL A 145 5.17 -3.87 5.41
CA VAL A 145 3.93 -4.46 4.90
C VAL A 145 4.25 -5.50 3.83
N VAL A 146 3.44 -6.55 3.71
CA VAL A 146 3.49 -7.49 2.58
C VAL A 146 2.47 -7.07 1.53
N LYS A 147 2.89 -6.90 0.27
CA LYS A 147 2.02 -6.56 -0.86
C LYS A 147 1.83 -7.75 -1.78
N VAL A 148 0.57 -8.06 -2.06
CA VAL A 148 0.16 -9.08 -3.03
C VAL A 148 -0.90 -8.51 -3.98
N ALA A 149 -1.35 -9.30 -4.96
CA ALA A 149 -2.37 -8.89 -5.91
C ALA A 149 -3.29 -10.06 -6.28
N GLY A 150 -4.59 -9.79 -6.35
CA GLY A 150 -5.59 -10.72 -6.83
C GLY A 150 -6.29 -10.21 -8.09
N SER A 151 -6.64 -11.13 -9.00
CA SER A 151 -7.35 -10.85 -10.25
C SER A 151 -8.83 -10.51 -10.00
N THR A 152 -9.55 -10.07 -11.04
CA THR A 152 -10.96 -9.64 -10.94
C THR A 152 -11.90 -10.68 -10.34
N ASP A 153 -11.70 -11.95 -10.69
CA ASP A 153 -12.51 -13.07 -10.22
C ASP A 153 -11.92 -13.76 -8.97
N GLY A 154 -10.88 -13.15 -8.37
CA GLY A 154 -10.12 -13.68 -7.24
C GLY A 154 -8.73 -14.22 -7.64
N PRO A 155 -7.97 -14.76 -6.68
CA PRO A 155 -6.59 -15.18 -6.89
C PRO A 155 -6.46 -16.33 -7.89
N SER A 156 -5.65 -16.13 -8.94
CA SER A 156 -5.23 -17.18 -9.88
C SER A 156 -4.38 -18.27 -9.20
N ALA A 157 -4.03 -19.33 -9.91
CA ALA A 157 -3.13 -20.36 -9.34
C ALA A 157 -1.77 -19.79 -8.93
N ARG A 158 -1.21 -18.86 -9.73
CA ARG A 158 0.00 -18.13 -9.38
C ARG A 158 -0.21 -17.25 -8.15
N ASP A 159 -1.28 -16.48 -8.12
CA ASP A 159 -1.57 -15.59 -7.02
C ASP A 159 -1.71 -16.37 -5.72
N ARG A 160 -2.36 -17.54 -5.73
CA ARG A 160 -2.52 -18.43 -4.55
C ARG A 160 -1.18 -18.79 -3.92
N ARG A 161 -0.15 -19.13 -4.72
CA ARG A 161 1.21 -19.40 -4.23
C ARG A 161 1.82 -18.18 -3.51
N ILE A 162 1.61 -16.99 -4.09
CA ILE A 162 2.11 -15.74 -3.51
C ILE A 162 1.35 -15.38 -2.23
N PHE A 163 0.03 -15.63 -2.18
CA PHE A 163 -0.78 -15.44 -0.97
C PHE A 163 -0.36 -16.40 0.14
N GLU A 164 -0.04 -17.65 -0.19
CA GLU A 164 0.49 -18.63 0.75
C GLU A 164 1.84 -18.17 1.32
N ALA A 165 2.77 -17.74 0.47
CA ALA A 165 4.04 -17.17 0.89
C ALA A 165 3.86 -15.93 1.81
N ALA A 166 2.91 -15.06 1.47
CA ALA A 166 2.58 -13.90 2.28
C ALA A 166 2.02 -14.30 3.65
N ALA A 167 1.11 -15.28 3.69
CA ALA A 167 0.56 -15.80 4.94
C ALA A 167 1.64 -16.39 5.87
N LEU A 168 2.59 -17.15 5.32
CA LEU A 168 3.75 -17.69 6.06
C LEU A 168 4.63 -16.56 6.61
N ALA A 169 4.92 -15.53 5.81
CA ALA A 169 5.71 -14.38 6.25
C ALA A 169 4.98 -13.58 7.35
N MET A 170 3.68 -13.33 7.18
CA MET A 170 2.85 -12.62 8.17
C MET A 170 2.79 -13.37 9.52
N ALA A 171 2.64 -14.68 9.49
CA ALA A 171 2.59 -15.50 10.71
C ALA A 171 3.88 -15.41 11.54
N ARG A 172 5.02 -15.13 10.89
CA ARG A 172 6.33 -15.00 11.53
C ARG A 172 6.63 -13.56 11.99
N THR A 173 6.20 -12.57 11.21
CA THR A 173 6.61 -11.17 11.42
C THR A 173 5.52 -10.31 12.07
N GLY A 174 4.26 -10.74 12.04
CA GLY A 174 3.13 -9.92 12.46
C GLY A 174 2.88 -8.70 11.58
N THR A 175 3.44 -8.63 10.36
CA THR A 175 3.17 -7.56 9.40
C THR A 175 1.73 -7.59 8.90
N ALA A 176 1.22 -6.43 8.44
CA ALA A 176 -0.03 -6.36 7.70
C ALA A 176 0.15 -6.84 6.26
N LEU A 177 -0.96 -7.19 5.61
CA LEU A 177 -1.02 -7.48 4.19
C LEU A 177 -1.81 -6.40 3.47
N LEU A 178 -1.21 -5.80 2.44
CA LEU A 178 -1.89 -4.90 1.49
C LEU A 178 -2.10 -5.68 0.19
N THR A 179 -3.33 -5.80 -0.27
CA THR A 179 -3.61 -6.54 -1.51
C THR A 179 -4.30 -5.67 -2.55
N HIS A 180 -3.87 -5.81 -3.80
CA HIS A 180 -4.48 -5.19 -4.97
C HIS A 180 -5.75 -5.95 -5.38
N CYS A 181 -6.87 -5.24 -5.48
CA CYS A 181 -8.10 -5.77 -6.09
C CYS A 181 -8.19 -5.26 -7.53
N GLU A 182 -7.95 -6.14 -8.51
CA GLU A 182 -8.00 -5.76 -9.93
C GLU A 182 -9.40 -5.24 -10.30
N GLY A 183 -9.47 -4.04 -10.89
CA GLY A 183 -10.74 -3.39 -11.17
C GLY A 183 -11.58 -3.04 -9.92
N GLY A 184 -11.06 -3.22 -8.71
CA GLY A 184 -11.76 -3.04 -7.44
C GLY A 184 -12.55 -4.28 -6.99
N THR A 185 -12.52 -5.36 -7.74
CA THR A 185 -13.29 -6.60 -7.50
C THR A 185 -12.42 -7.72 -6.93
N GLY A 186 -12.98 -8.92 -6.76
CA GLY A 186 -12.26 -10.10 -6.27
C GLY A 186 -11.89 -10.07 -4.79
N GLY A 187 -12.25 -9.02 -4.04
CA GLY A 187 -11.87 -8.86 -2.64
C GLY A 187 -12.41 -9.96 -1.74
N LEU A 188 -13.67 -10.38 -1.89
CA LEU A 188 -14.26 -11.47 -1.09
C LEU A 188 -13.52 -12.80 -1.31
N ALA A 189 -13.18 -13.13 -2.56
CA ALA A 189 -12.44 -14.36 -2.87
C ALA A 189 -11.01 -14.31 -2.32
N GLN A 190 -10.39 -13.12 -2.26
CA GLN A 190 -9.09 -12.93 -1.61
C GLN A 190 -9.19 -13.13 -0.09
N LEU A 191 -10.21 -12.57 0.55
CA LEU A 191 -10.44 -12.75 1.99
C LEU A 191 -10.72 -14.20 2.36
N GLU A 192 -11.55 -14.90 1.57
CA GLU A 192 -11.83 -16.34 1.77
C GLU A 192 -10.55 -17.20 1.67
N LEU A 193 -9.67 -16.90 0.71
CA LEU A 193 -8.38 -17.58 0.59
C LEU A 193 -7.49 -17.29 1.80
N LEU A 194 -7.36 -16.03 2.21
CA LEU A 194 -6.53 -15.62 3.34
C LEU A 194 -7.02 -16.23 4.66
N GLU A 195 -8.32 -16.31 4.87
CA GLU A 195 -8.91 -16.97 6.03
C GLU A 195 -8.56 -18.47 6.06
N LYS A 196 -8.66 -19.17 4.91
CA LYS A 196 -8.23 -20.57 4.78
C LYS A 196 -6.74 -20.78 5.05
N LEU A 197 -5.91 -19.77 4.76
CA LEU A 197 -4.48 -19.75 5.06
C LEU A 197 -4.17 -19.33 6.51
N GLY A 198 -5.19 -19.09 7.34
CA GLY A 198 -5.04 -18.72 8.75
C GLY A 198 -4.64 -17.25 8.99
N VAL A 199 -4.77 -16.37 7.98
CA VAL A 199 -4.48 -14.95 8.13
C VAL A 199 -5.62 -14.25 8.86
N PRO A 200 -5.36 -13.54 9.97
CA PRO A 200 -6.37 -12.74 10.63
C PRO A 200 -6.85 -11.60 9.72
N LEU A 201 -8.13 -11.58 9.33
CA LEU A 201 -8.64 -10.63 8.33
C LEU A 201 -8.54 -9.17 8.75
N HIS A 202 -8.48 -8.88 10.05
CA HIS A 202 -8.20 -7.54 10.57
C HIS A 202 -6.75 -7.05 10.33
N ARG A 203 -5.90 -7.88 9.72
CA ARG A 203 -4.54 -7.55 9.27
C ARG A 203 -4.46 -7.35 7.74
N VAL A 204 -5.60 -7.45 7.05
CA VAL A 204 -5.70 -7.35 5.60
C VAL A 204 -6.23 -5.98 5.21
N ILE A 205 -5.56 -5.34 4.28
CA ILE A 205 -5.93 -4.06 3.67
C ILE A 205 -6.22 -4.31 2.19
N LEU A 206 -7.46 -4.12 1.76
CA LEU A 206 -7.87 -4.24 0.37
C LEU A 206 -7.77 -2.89 -0.33
N SER A 207 -7.00 -2.80 -1.42
CA SER A 207 -6.86 -1.57 -2.21
C SER A 207 -7.76 -1.55 -3.44
N HIS A 208 -8.05 -0.35 -3.94
CA HIS A 208 -8.82 -0.07 -5.17
C HIS A 208 -10.30 -0.44 -5.11
N THR A 209 -10.82 -0.84 -3.96
CA THR A 209 -12.22 -1.25 -3.84
C THR A 209 -13.20 -0.13 -4.22
N ASP A 210 -12.80 1.15 -4.07
CA ASP A 210 -13.59 2.32 -4.47
C ASP A 210 -13.69 2.54 -5.99
N LYS A 211 -13.08 1.66 -6.82
CA LYS A 211 -13.41 1.53 -8.24
C LYS A 211 -14.80 0.92 -8.47
N VAL A 212 -15.33 0.19 -7.49
CA VAL A 212 -16.67 -0.40 -7.52
C VAL A 212 -17.59 0.45 -6.64
N ALA A 213 -18.65 0.98 -7.20
CA ALA A 213 -19.55 1.91 -6.50
C ALA A 213 -20.73 1.22 -5.78
N ASP A 214 -20.56 -0.05 -5.40
CA ASP A 214 -21.58 -0.86 -4.73
C ASP A 214 -21.44 -0.85 -3.21
N ARG A 215 -22.37 -0.20 -2.50
CA ARG A 215 -22.42 -0.13 -1.04
C ARG A 215 -22.48 -1.51 -0.37
N GLY A 216 -23.21 -2.46 -0.95
CA GLY A 216 -23.33 -3.83 -0.43
C GLY A 216 -22.02 -4.56 -0.41
N TYR A 217 -21.29 -4.50 -1.52
CA TYR A 217 -19.95 -5.09 -1.64
C TYR A 217 -18.97 -4.57 -0.57
N HIS A 218 -18.93 -3.26 -0.35
CA HIS A 218 -18.04 -2.67 0.67
C HIS A 218 -18.43 -3.12 2.09
N ARG A 219 -19.74 -3.20 2.39
CA ARG A 219 -20.21 -3.70 3.68
C ARG A 219 -19.81 -5.14 3.94
N GLU A 220 -19.88 -6.02 2.93
CA GLU A 220 -19.46 -7.42 3.05
C GLU A 220 -17.97 -7.53 3.35
N LEU A 221 -17.12 -6.77 2.64
CA LEU A 221 -15.67 -6.73 2.88
C LEU A 221 -15.32 -6.24 4.30
N LEU A 222 -16.01 -5.18 4.76
CA LEU A 222 -15.80 -4.62 6.09
C LEU A 222 -16.34 -5.53 7.20
N ALA A 223 -17.47 -6.19 6.98
CA ALA A 223 -18.06 -7.16 7.90
C ALA A 223 -17.17 -8.39 8.10
N ALA A 224 -16.40 -8.78 7.08
CA ALA A 224 -15.37 -9.81 7.20
C ALA A 224 -14.18 -9.37 8.08
N GLY A 225 -14.06 -8.09 8.42
CA GLY A 225 -13.05 -7.54 9.33
C GLY A 225 -11.85 -6.89 8.66
N ALA A 226 -11.77 -6.86 7.33
CA ALA A 226 -10.68 -6.22 6.59
C ALA A 226 -10.70 -4.69 6.69
N TYR A 227 -9.57 -4.06 6.43
CA TYR A 227 -9.50 -2.63 6.11
C TYR A 227 -9.71 -2.41 4.62
N LEU A 228 -10.36 -1.30 4.26
CA LEU A 228 -10.43 -0.82 2.88
C LEU A 228 -9.64 0.45 2.74
N VAL A 229 -8.67 0.48 1.82
CA VAL A 229 -8.03 1.73 1.41
C VAL A 229 -8.69 2.23 0.13
N TYR A 230 -9.34 3.38 0.22
CA TYR A 230 -9.91 4.09 -0.92
C TYR A 230 -8.83 4.99 -1.52
N ASP A 231 -8.46 4.70 -2.75
CA ASP A 231 -7.29 5.30 -3.41
C ASP A 231 -7.59 5.89 -4.79
N GLN A 232 -8.89 6.00 -5.14
CA GLN A 232 -9.32 6.66 -6.37
C GLN A 232 -9.71 8.14 -6.16
N GLY A 233 -9.46 8.71 -4.99
CA GLY A 233 -9.86 10.07 -4.64
C GLY A 233 -9.31 11.19 -5.53
N LEU A 234 -8.18 10.97 -6.23
CA LEU A 234 -7.66 11.91 -7.23
C LEU A 234 -8.29 11.74 -8.62
N ARG A 235 -8.84 10.55 -8.93
CA ARG A 235 -9.41 10.19 -10.24
C ARG A 235 -10.93 10.28 -10.23
N SER A 236 -11.56 9.89 -9.12
CA SER A 236 -13.01 9.81 -8.94
C SER A 236 -13.43 10.32 -7.56
N PRO A 237 -13.16 11.60 -7.23
CA PRO A 237 -13.34 12.14 -5.87
C PRO A 237 -14.79 12.06 -5.38
N GLU A 238 -15.77 12.19 -6.27
CA GLU A 238 -17.20 12.10 -5.92
C GLU A 238 -17.60 10.70 -5.49
N THR A 239 -17.12 9.68 -6.21
CA THR A 239 -17.39 8.27 -5.88
C THR A 239 -16.72 7.90 -4.56
N THR A 240 -15.44 8.24 -4.39
CA THR A 240 -14.70 7.98 -3.15
C THR A 240 -15.37 8.68 -1.96
N ALA A 241 -15.73 9.98 -2.08
CA ALA A 241 -16.39 10.71 -0.99
C ALA A 241 -17.74 10.06 -0.60
N ARG A 242 -18.55 9.72 -1.60
CA ARG A 242 -19.85 9.06 -1.36
C ARG A 242 -19.69 7.72 -0.65
N LEU A 243 -18.73 6.88 -1.07
CA LEU A 243 -18.46 5.59 -0.44
C LEU A 243 -17.97 5.75 0.99
N VAL A 244 -17.04 6.69 1.27
CA VAL A 244 -16.62 7.01 2.64
C VAL A 244 -17.82 7.39 3.49
N GLY A 245 -18.67 8.32 3.02
CA GLY A 245 -19.88 8.73 3.73
C GLY A 245 -20.83 7.56 4.04
N GLN A 246 -21.09 6.71 3.04
CA GLN A 246 -21.95 5.52 3.20
C GLN A 246 -21.39 4.53 4.23
N MET A 247 -20.07 4.27 4.22
CA MET A 247 -19.46 3.35 5.18
C MET A 247 -19.41 3.94 6.60
N VAL A 248 -19.29 5.25 6.74
CA VAL A 248 -19.40 5.93 8.03
C VAL A 248 -20.86 5.86 8.56
N GLU A 249 -21.87 6.09 7.70
CA GLU A 249 -23.29 5.88 8.05
C GLU A 249 -23.58 4.46 8.52
N ASP A 250 -22.93 3.47 7.91
CA ASP A 250 -23.05 2.04 8.27
C ASP A 250 -22.23 1.66 9.53
N GLY A 251 -21.49 2.60 10.15
CA GLY A 251 -20.71 2.39 11.36
C GLY A 251 -19.32 1.77 11.15
N HIS A 252 -18.82 1.79 9.92
CA HIS A 252 -17.53 1.16 9.54
C HIS A 252 -16.34 2.11 9.51
N GLN A 253 -16.43 3.32 10.10
CA GLN A 253 -15.35 4.31 10.12
C GLN A 253 -14.02 3.79 10.66
N ASP A 254 -14.04 2.76 11.50
CA ASP A 254 -12.85 2.18 12.14
C ASP A 254 -12.00 1.27 11.22
N ARG A 255 -12.47 1.05 9.98
CA ARG A 255 -11.82 0.16 9.01
C ARG A 255 -11.54 0.84 7.66
N LEU A 256 -11.72 2.16 7.58
CA LEU A 256 -11.45 2.93 6.37
C LEU A 256 -10.05 3.54 6.42
N LEU A 257 -9.38 3.51 5.30
CA LEU A 257 -8.09 4.13 5.04
C LEU A 257 -8.19 4.94 3.73
N LEU A 258 -7.32 5.92 3.55
CA LEU A 258 -7.23 6.69 2.31
C LEU A 258 -5.81 6.67 1.75
N GLY A 259 -5.71 6.80 0.43
CA GLY A 259 -4.47 6.92 -0.32
C GLY A 259 -4.72 7.57 -1.68
N THR A 260 -3.67 7.71 -2.51
CA THR A 260 -3.82 8.28 -3.86
C THR A 260 -3.59 7.26 -4.97
N ASP A 261 -2.90 6.14 -4.67
CA ASP A 261 -2.35 5.26 -5.70
C ASP A 261 -1.63 6.10 -6.78
N GLY A 262 -0.73 6.96 -6.33
CA GLY A 262 -0.08 8.00 -7.14
C GLY A 262 0.93 7.48 -8.16
N ALA A 263 0.71 6.27 -8.71
CA ALA A 263 1.63 5.57 -9.59
C ALA A 263 1.85 6.22 -10.97
N ARG A 264 1.12 7.28 -11.32
CA ARG A 264 1.16 7.88 -12.65
C ARG A 264 1.74 9.29 -12.62
N ARG A 265 2.68 9.58 -13.53
CA ARG A 265 3.27 10.91 -13.74
C ARG A 265 2.22 11.99 -13.94
N SER A 266 1.16 11.69 -14.69
CA SER A 266 0.03 12.59 -14.95
C SER A 266 -0.75 13.04 -13.71
N LEU A 267 -0.54 12.41 -12.54
CA LEU A 267 -1.11 12.83 -11.27
C LEU A 267 -0.18 13.75 -10.46
N TRP A 268 1.10 13.84 -10.82
CA TRP A 268 2.10 14.58 -10.06
C TRP A 268 2.24 16.02 -10.57
N SER A 269 1.99 17.00 -9.72
CA SER A 269 2.07 18.43 -10.10
C SER A 269 3.46 18.85 -10.54
N VAL A 270 4.50 18.35 -9.89
CA VAL A 270 5.91 18.64 -10.24
C VAL A 270 6.34 18.07 -11.58
N LEU A 271 5.59 17.13 -12.13
CA LEU A 271 5.81 16.54 -13.46
C LEU A 271 4.87 17.12 -14.53
N GLY A 272 4.17 18.22 -14.20
CA GLY A 272 3.19 18.85 -15.09
C GLY A 272 1.81 18.17 -15.08
N GLY A 273 1.59 17.22 -14.17
CA GLY A 273 0.32 16.51 -14.02
C GLY A 273 -0.68 17.24 -13.12
N SER A 274 -1.87 16.69 -13.00
CA SER A 274 -2.98 17.23 -12.21
C SER A 274 -3.80 16.07 -11.62
N PRO A 275 -4.34 16.23 -10.41
CA PRO A 275 -4.43 17.46 -9.59
C PRO A 275 -3.25 17.68 -8.63
N GLY A 276 -2.21 16.86 -8.65
CA GLY A 276 -1.18 16.76 -7.62
C GLY A 276 -1.62 15.94 -6.42
N LEU A 277 -0.67 15.24 -5.77
CA LEU A 277 -0.99 14.33 -4.65
C LEU A 277 -1.63 15.07 -3.47
N ALA A 278 -1.25 16.33 -3.24
CA ALA A 278 -1.81 17.14 -2.16
C ALA A 278 -3.33 17.37 -2.26
N ALA A 279 -3.93 17.15 -3.42
CA ALA A 279 -5.39 17.26 -3.60
C ALA A 279 -6.17 16.25 -2.75
N LEU A 280 -5.57 15.12 -2.39
CA LEU A 280 -6.18 14.19 -1.46
C LEU A 280 -6.53 14.87 -0.12
N ALA A 281 -5.59 15.58 0.49
CA ALA A 281 -5.81 16.29 1.75
C ALA A 281 -6.56 17.61 1.56
N THR A 282 -6.14 18.42 0.55
CA THR A 282 -6.59 19.81 0.40
C THR A 282 -7.95 19.96 -0.28
N ARG A 283 -8.39 18.95 -1.03
CA ARG A 283 -9.73 18.93 -1.67
C ARG A 283 -10.62 17.88 -1.05
N LEU A 284 -10.34 16.59 -1.30
CA LEU A 284 -11.17 15.49 -0.80
C LEU A 284 -11.23 15.46 0.73
N GLY A 285 -10.07 15.53 1.40
CA GLY A 285 -9.97 15.47 2.87
C GLY A 285 -10.70 16.64 3.54
N ARG A 286 -10.60 17.86 3.00
CA ARG A 286 -11.36 19.03 3.53
C ARG A 286 -12.86 18.85 3.36
N ARG A 287 -13.31 18.34 2.22
CA ARG A 287 -14.71 18.02 1.97
C ARG A 287 -15.23 17.00 2.99
N LEU A 288 -14.54 15.86 3.12
CA LEU A 288 -14.90 14.81 4.07
C LEU A 288 -14.92 15.32 5.50
N ALA A 289 -13.95 16.16 5.89
CA ALA A 289 -13.92 16.76 7.22
C ALA A 289 -15.12 17.69 7.49
N ALA A 290 -15.59 18.42 6.47
CA ALA A 290 -16.77 19.26 6.56
C ALA A 290 -18.06 18.43 6.67
N GLU A 291 -18.13 17.29 5.98
CA GLU A 291 -19.31 16.41 5.93
C GLU A 291 -19.40 15.47 7.15
N LEU A 292 -18.27 14.89 7.59
CA LEU A 292 -18.21 13.82 8.58
C LEU A 292 -17.67 14.25 9.95
N GLY A 293 -17.05 15.42 10.02
CA GLY A 293 -16.45 15.97 11.22
C GLY A 293 -15.01 15.50 11.49
N PRO A 294 -14.28 16.26 12.34
CA PRO A 294 -12.85 16.03 12.56
C PRO A 294 -12.53 14.70 13.26
N ALA A 295 -13.39 14.22 14.14
CA ALA A 295 -13.16 12.97 14.87
C ALA A 295 -13.17 11.73 13.96
N VAL A 296 -14.06 11.70 12.94
CA VAL A 296 -14.09 10.63 11.95
C VAL A 296 -12.84 10.70 11.07
N MET A 297 -12.43 11.90 10.67
CA MET A 297 -11.23 12.06 9.85
C MET A 297 -9.95 11.72 10.60
N ASP A 298 -9.86 12.01 11.88
CA ASP A 298 -8.74 11.59 12.73
C ASP A 298 -8.64 10.06 12.81
N ARG A 299 -9.77 9.36 12.90
CA ARG A 299 -9.78 7.90 12.78
C ARG A 299 -9.21 7.43 11.46
N ILE A 300 -9.74 7.93 10.34
CA ILE A 300 -9.38 7.50 8.99
C ILE A 300 -7.92 7.82 8.67
N TRP A 301 -7.44 9.00 9.09
CA TRP A 301 -6.09 9.46 8.77
C TRP A 301 -5.00 9.02 9.75
N VAL A 302 -5.34 8.78 11.02
CA VAL A 302 -4.35 8.57 12.09
C VAL A 302 -4.54 7.23 12.78
N ALA A 303 -5.68 7.02 13.43
CA ALA A 303 -5.88 5.85 14.29
C ALA A 303 -5.94 4.54 13.49
N ASN A 304 -6.68 4.51 12.39
CA ASN A 304 -6.81 3.31 11.57
C ASN A 304 -5.50 2.89 10.89
N PRO A 305 -4.73 3.78 10.22
CA PRO A 305 -3.43 3.40 9.66
C PRO A 305 -2.45 2.90 10.72
N ALA A 306 -2.41 3.55 11.89
CA ALA A 306 -1.57 3.11 12.99
C ALA A 306 -1.92 1.68 13.44
N ALA A 307 -3.22 1.38 13.60
CA ALA A 307 -3.69 0.05 14.00
C ALA A 307 -3.51 -1.01 12.90
N ALA A 308 -3.73 -0.63 11.63
CA ALA A 308 -3.60 -1.55 10.49
C ALA A 308 -2.14 -1.95 10.23
N LEU A 309 -1.19 -1.02 10.40
CA LEU A 309 0.24 -1.19 10.09
C LEU A 309 1.09 -1.61 11.29
N GLU A 310 0.53 -1.63 12.48
CA GLU A 310 1.21 -2.05 13.70
C GLU A 310 1.77 -3.47 13.55
N LEU A 311 3.05 -3.68 13.88
CA LEU A 311 3.63 -5.01 13.98
C LEU A 311 3.08 -5.73 15.22
N ARG A 312 2.55 -6.93 15.02
CA ARG A 312 2.01 -7.78 16.09
C ARG A 312 2.61 -9.18 15.99
N PRO A 313 3.80 -9.37 16.58
CA PRO A 313 4.46 -10.67 16.59
C PRO A 313 3.69 -11.73 17.37
#